data_a7fec2bdcfacad7393fdd0e2902a670f
#
_entry.id   a7fec2bdcfacad7393fdd0e2902a670f
#
_cell.length_a   1.000
_cell.length_b   1.000
_cell.length_c   1.000
_cell.angle_alpha   90.00
_cell.angle_beta   90.00
_cell.angle_gamma   90.00
#
_symmetry.space_group_name_H-M   'P 1'
#
loop_
_entity.id
_entity.type
_entity.pdbx_description
1 polymer ?
#
loop_
_entity_poly.entity_id
_entity_poly.type
_entity_poly.pdbx_seq_one_letter_code
_entity_poly.pdbx_strand_id
1 'polypeptide(L)'
;MSRRFCSFLLFRLMGWKVDVTVPMGDKYIIALAPHTSNFDFLLGVLYSRAMNFRCDFLMKSEWFFWPLGILMRWLGGIPVYRSKKMSMTDQLAQVARERDIFHLCITPEGTRSRTEEWKKGFYYIALKAGLPILLYGIDYPTKTIRCTQVVVPNGNIDKQMN
;
A
#
# COMPACT_ATOMS: atom_id res chain seq x y z
N MET A 1 0.97 -15.66 10.93
CA MET A 1 1.37 -14.84 12.11
C MET A 1 0.10 -14.38 12.81
N SER A 2 -0.06 -14.62 14.11
CA SER A 2 -1.31 -14.24 14.78
C SER A 2 -1.39 -12.71 14.99
N ARG A 3 -2.60 -12.16 14.99
CA ARG A 3 -2.86 -10.73 15.27
C ARG A 3 -2.24 -10.28 16.59
N ARG A 4 -2.43 -11.09 17.65
CA ARG A 4 -1.90 -10.81 18.99
C ARG A 4 -0.38 -10.70 19.01
N PHE A 5 0.30 -11.59 18.30
CA PHE A 5 1.77 -11.57 18.19
C PHE A 5 2.26 -10.32 17.45
N CYS A 6 1.65 -9.97 16.32
CA CYS A 6 2.01 -8.77 15.57
C CYS A 6 1.75 -7.49 16.37
N SER A 7 0.61 -7.42 17.08
CA SER A 7 0.28 -6.31 17.98
C SER A 7 1.31 -6.17 19.11
N PHE A 8 1.67 -7.28 19.76
CA PHE A 8 2.68 -7.28 20.83
C PHE A 8 4.03 -6.79 20.30
N LEU A 9 4.48 -7.36 19.17
CA LEU A 9 5.75 -7.00 18.54
C LEU A 9 5.79 -5.50 18.16
N LEU A 10 4.77 -5.04 17.43
CA LEU A 10 4.72 -3.68 16.91
C LEU A 10 4.58 -2.62 18.02
N PHE A 11 3.60 -2.79 18.91
CA PHE A 11 3.25 -1.76 19.88
C PHE A 11 4.03 -1.85 21.19
N ARG A 12 4.25 -3.06 21.71
CA ARG A 12 4.91 -3.25 23.01
C ARG A 12 6.43 -3.34 22.90
N LEU A 13 6.93 -4.17 21.98
CA LEU A 13 8.37 -4.41 21.88
C LEU A 13 9.07 -3.30 21.08
N MET A 14 8.51 -2.91 19.93
CA MET A 14 9.12 -1.89 19.06
C MET A 14 8.69 -0.47 19.40
N GLY A 15 7.61 -0.30 20.18
CA GLY A 15 7.13 1.00 20.68
C GLY A 15 6.46 1.87 19.63
N TRP A 16 5.94 1.29 18.54
CA TRP A 16 5.22 2.04 17.51
C TRP A 16 3.85 2.49 17.99
N LYS A 17 3.40 3.62 17.44
CA LYS A 17 2.09 4.22 17.69
C LYS A 17 1.32 4.31 16.37
N VAL A 18 0.01 4.44 16.45
CA VAL A 18 -0.88 4.57 15.30
C VAL A 18 -1.75 5.81 15.48
N ASP A 19 -1.71 6.69 14.48
CA ASP A 19 -2.51 7.90 14.38
C ASP A 19 -3.27 7.85 13.04
N VAL A 20 -4.36 7.07 13.01
CA VAL A 20 -5.20 6.86 11.82
C VAL A 20 -6.59 7.35 12.16
N THR A 21 -6.97 8.48 11.56
CA THR A 21 -8.25 9.18 11.84
C THR A 21 -9.23 9.10 10.67
N VAL A 22 -8.79 8.52 9.54
CA VAL A 22 -9.63 8.36 8.35
C VAL A 22 -10.44 7.07 8.40
N PRO A 23 -11.68 7.06 7.85
CA PRO A 23 -12.47 5.85 7.74
C PRO A 23 -11.81 4.87 6.76
N MET A 24 -11.68 3.61 7.18
CA MET A 24 -11.16 2.53 6.34
C MET A 24 -12.34 1.75 5.77
N GLY A 25 -12.50 1.81 4.45
CA GLY A 25 -13.49 1.02 3.72
C GLY A 25 -12.93 -0.33 3.27
N ASP A 26 -13.70 -1.03 2.43
CA ASP A 26 -13.30 -2.34 1.90
C ASP A 26 -12.31 -2.22 0.73
N LYS A 27 -12.29 -1.08 0.05
CA LYS A 27 -11.42 -0.85 -1.12
C LYS A 27 -10.81 0.55 -1.09
N TYR A 28 -9.48 0.63 -1.13
CA TYR A 28 -8.72 1.89 -1.24
C TYR A 28 -7.29 1.65 -1.70
N ILE A 29 -6.64 2.72 -2.13
CA ILE A 29 -5.20 2.75 -2.39
C ILE A 29 -4.50 3.38 -1.18
N ILE A 30 -3.42 2.77 -0.72
CA ILE A 30 -2.51 3.32 0.27
C ILE A 30 -1.34 3.96 -0.49
N ALA A 31 -1.22 5.28 -0.43
CA ALA A 31 -0.02 5.99 -0.87
C ALA A 31 0.90 6.19 0.34
N LEU A 32 1.97 5.41 0.42
CA LEU A 32 2.92 5.44 1.52
C LEU A 32 4.14 6.28 1.17
N ALA A 33 4.36 7.36 1.91
CA ALA A 33 5.55 8.22 1.80
C ALA A 33 5.91 8.83 3.17
N PRO A 34 7.20 9.08 3.46
CA PRO A 34 8.36 8.68 2.66
C PRO A 34 8.64 7.19 2.73
N HIS A 35 9.24 6.63 1.65
CA HIS A 35 9.74 5.26 1.60
C HIS A 35 11.25 5.25 1.66
N THR A 36 11.82 4.87 2.79
CA THR A 36 13.24 5.05 3.07
C THR A 36 14.00 3.73 3.15
N SER A 37 13.33 2.62 3.46
CA SER A 37 14.00 1.34 3.65
C SER A 37 13.10 0.12 3.36
N ASN A 38 13.72 -1.06 3.26
CA ASN A 38 12.99 -2.33 3.22
C ASN A 38 12.23 -2.61 4.54
N PHE A 39 12.61 -1.93 5.61
CA PHE A 39 11.96 -2.07 6.90
C PHE A 39 10.52 -1.52 6.89
N ASP A 40 10.22 -0.55 6.01
CA ASP A 40 8.86 -0.03 5.81
C ASP A 40 7.90 -1.13 5.38
N PHE A 41 8.37 -2.08 4.55
CA PHE A 41 7.59 -3.25 4.17
C PHE A 41 7.27 -4.15 5.38
N LEU A 42 8.28 -4.43 6.22
CA LEU A 42 8.08 -5.22 7.45
C LEU A 42 7.09 -4.53 8.39
N LEU A 43 7.23 -3.22 8.59
CA LEU A 43 6.29 -2.43 9.38
C LEU A 43 4.88 -2.48 8.82
N GLY A 44 4.72 -2.35 7.51
CA GLY A 44 3.43 -2.45 6.83
C GLY A 44 2.76 -3.82 7.04
N VAL A 45 3.53 -4.91 6.94
CA VAL A 45 3.04 -6.28 7.21
C VAL A 45 2.64 -6.44 8.68
N LEU A 46 3.46 -5.98 9.62
CA LEU A 46 3.15 -6.06 11.06
C LEU A 46 1.92 -5.22 11.39
N TYR A 47 1.85 -3.99 10.87
CA TYR A 47 0.73 -3.08 11.08
C TYR A 47 -0.58 -3.65 10.54
N SER A 48 -0.62 -4.08 9.28
CA SER A 48 -1.82 -4.64 8.67
C SER A 48 -2.34 -5.86 9.43
N ARG A 49 -1.43 -6.74 9.89
CA ARG A 49 -1.78 -7.90 10.70
C ARG A 49 -2.25 -7.52 12.12
N ALA A 50 -1.60 -6.55 12.76
CA ALA A 50 -1.99 -6.04 14.08
C ALA A 50 -3.38 -5.39 14.04
N MET A 51 -3.68 -4.61 13.00
CA MET A 51 -4.95 -3.93 12.78
C MET A 51 -6.01 -4.81 12.11
N ASN A 52 -5.67 -6.07 11.76
CA ASN A 52 -6.56 -7.05 11.17
C ASN A 52 -7.16 -6.64 9.83
N PHE A 53 -6.37 -6.03 8.97
CA PHE A 53 -6.77 -5.81 7.58
C PHE A 53 -5.74 -6.43 6.61
N ARG A 54 -6.19 -6.72 5.39
CA ARG A 54 -5.31 -7.18 4.31
C ARG A 54 -4.63 -5.98 3.68
N CYS A 55 -3.32 -6.10 3.42
CA CYS A 55 -2.57 -5.12 2.63
C CYS A 55 -1.97 -5.85 1.42
N ASP A 56 -2.36 -5.44 0.23
CA ASP A 56 -1.81 -5.94 -1.02
C ASP A 56 -0.63 -5.04 -1.45
N PHE A 57 0.37 -5.63 -2.12
CA PHE A 57 1.53 -4.91 -2.66
C PHE A 57 1.97 -5.48 -4.01
N LEU A 58 2.60 -4.63 -4.82
CA LEU A 58 3.05 -5.01 -6.16
C LEU A 58 4.39 -5.71 -6.11
N MET A 59 4.50 -6.82 -6.85
CA MET A 59 5.74 -7.56 -6.98
C MET A 59 5.93 -8.03 -8.41
N LYS A 60 7.19 -8.14 -8.85
CA LYS A 60 7.50 -8.69 -10.16
C LYS A 60 6.98 -10.11 -10.28
N SER A 61 6.37 -10.45 -11.43
CA SER A 61 5.81 -11.78 -11.71
C SER A 61 6.82 -12.92 -11.55
N GLU A 62 8.11 -12.64 -11.76
CA GLU A 62 9.20 -13.61 -11.65
C GLU A 62 9.35 -14.19 -10.22
N TRP A 63 8.86 -13.50 -9.20
CA TRP A 63 8.88 -13.98 -7.80
C TRP A 63 7.75 -14.96 -7.48
N PHE A 64 6.81 -15.19 -8.42
CA PHE A 64 5.66 -16.06 -8.21
C PHE A 64 5.88 -17.51 -8.69
N PHE A 65 7.12 -18.00 -8.66
CA PHE A 65 7.43 -19.40 -8.91
C PHE A 65 7.16 -20.28 -7.68
N TRP A 66 6.95 -21.57 -7.89
CA TRP A 66 6.73 -22.54 -6.81
C TRP A 66 8.03 -22.82 -6.03
N PRO A 67 8.03 -22.89 -4.67
CA PRO A 67 6.91 -22.66 -3.75
C PRO A 67 6.75 -21.20 -3.31
N LEU A 68 7.69 -20.31 -3.65
CA LEU A 68 7.75 -18.91 -3.21
C LEU A 68 6.49 -18.12 -3.58
N GLY A 69 5.91 -18.40 -4.73
CA GLY A 69 4.70 -17.72 -5.20
C GLY A 69 3.49 -17.93 -4.30
N ILE A 70 3.40 -19.06 -3.59
CA ILE A 70 2.34 -19.30 -2.60
C ILE A 70 2.51 -18.36 -1.42
N LEU A 71 3.74 -18.26 -0.89
CA LEU A 71 4.07 -17.37 0.22
C LEU A 71 3.81 -15.90 -0.15
N MET A 72 4.22 -15.49 -1.36
CA MET A 72 4.03 -14.10 -1.83
C MET A 72 2.54 -13.73 -1.93
N ARG A 73 1.70 -14.61 -2.49
CA ARG A 73 0.24 -14.41 -2.54
C ARG A 73 -0.38 -14.37 -1.14
N TRP A 74 0.08 -15.24 -0.24
CA TRP A 74 -0.39 -15.27 1.15
C TRP A 74 -0.05 -13.98 1.90
N LEU A 75 1.10 -13.38 1.60
CA LEU A 75 1.51 -12.08 2.15
C LEU A 75 0.74 -10.89 1.55
N GLY A 76 0.03 -11.06 0.44
CA GLY A 76 -0.70 -10.00 -0.26
C GLY A 76 -0.01 -9.53 -1.56
N GLY A 77 0.97 -10.27 -2.05
CA GLY A 77 1.65 -9.94 -3.31
C GLY A 77 0.72 -10.07 -4.52
N ILE A 78 0.68 -9.04 -5.36
CA ILE A 78 0.01 -9.03 -6.66
C ILE A 78 1.08 -9.08 -7.76
N PRO A 79 1.10 -10.12 -8.62
CA PRO A 79 2.07 -10.20 -9.70
C PRO A 79 1.80 -9.13 -10.75
N VAL A 80 2.86 -8.41 -11.16
CA VAL A 80 2.82 -7.43 -12.23
C VAL A 80 3.48 -8.01 -13.48
N TYR A 81 2.72 -8.05 -14.58
CA TYR A 81 3.19 -8.52 -15.87
C TYR A 81 3.50 -7.34 -16.79
N ARG A 82 4.78 -7.04 -17.01
CA ARG A 82 5.21 -5.92 -17.87
C ARG A 82 5.00 -6.17 -19.36
N SER A 83 4.84 -7.44 -19.76
CA SER A 83 4.72 -7.88 -21.17
C SER A 83 3.29 -7.92 -21.70
N LYS A 84 2.28 -7.61 -20.90
CA LYS A 84 0.88 -7.63 -21.33
C LYS A 84 0.54 -6.40 -22.16
N LYS A 85 -0.37 -6.58 -23.15
CA LYS A 85 -0.92 -5.48 -23.98
C LYS A 85 -1.66 -4.42 -23.17
N MET A 86 -2.13 -4.77 -21.97
CA MET A 86 -2.86 -3.91 -21.06
C MET A 86 -1.89 -3.16 -20.12
N SER A 87 -2.09 -1.88 -19.91
CA SER A 87 -1.28 -1.11 -18.97
C SER A 87 -1.38 -1.65 -17.54
N MET A 88 -0.34 -1.46 -16.73
CA MET A 88 -0.35 -1.89 -15.33
C MET A 88 -1.50 -1.24 -14.54
N THR A 89 -1.81 0.01 -14.83
CA THR A 89 -2.93 0.73 -14.19
C THR A 89 -4.28 0.10 -14.53
N ASP A 90 -4.48 -0.36 -15.77
CA ASP A 90 -5.71 -1.03 -16.17
C ASP A 90 -5.84 -2.41 -15.54
N GLN A 91 -4.74 -3.18 -15.50
CA GLN A 91 -4.70 -4.48 -14.82
C GLN A 91 -5.10 -4.36 -13.35
N LEU A 92 -4.54 -3.38 -12.63
CA LEU A 92 -4.81 -3.19 -11.21
C LEU A 92 -6.21 -2.62 -10.95
N ALA A 93 -6.69 -1.73 -11.80
CA ALA A 93 -8.07 -1.25 -11.72
C ALA A 93 -9.08 -2.37 -11.97
N GLN A 94 -8.77 -3.31 -12.85
CA GLN A 94 -9.60 -4.51 -13.05
C GLN A 94 -9.61 -5.40 -11.82
N VAL A 95 -8.43 -5.73 -11.26
CA VAL A 95 -8.31 -6.52 -10.01
C VAL A 95 -9.10 -5.88 -8.88
N ALA A 96 -9.04 -4.55 -8.75
CA ALA A 96 -9.77 -3.81 -7.74
C ALA A 96 -11.30 -3.91 -7.89
N ARG A 97 -11.79 -3.93 -9.14
CA ARG A 97 -13.23 -4.10 -9.41
C ARG A 97 -13.73 -5.51 -9.08
N GLU A 98 -12.91 -6.53 -9.40
CA GLU A 98 -13.25 -7.93 -9.23
C GLU A 98 -13.22 -8.45 -7.78
N ARG A 99 -12.49 -7.77 -6.91
CA ARG A 99 -12.36 -8.17 -5.49
C ARG A 99 -13.34 -7.41 -4.61
N ASP A 100 -13.86 -8.05 -3.58
CA ASP A 100 -14.68 -7.38 -2.54
C ASP A 100 -13.81 -6.54 -1.61
N ILE A 101 -12.60 -7.01 -1.30
CA ILE A 101 -11.63 -6.31 -0.47
C ILE A 101 -10.37 -6.03 -1.29
N PHE A 102 -9.95 -4.77 -1.34
CA PHE A 102 -8.76 -4.36 -2.09
C PHE A 102 -8.05 -3.17 -1.43
N HIS A 103 -6.94 -3.44 -0.76
CA HIS A 103 -6.11 -2.43 -0.10
C HIS A 103 -4.70 -2.48 -0.69
N LEU A 104 -4.46 -1.72 -1.74
CA LEU A 104 -3.18 -1.75 -2.46
C LEU A 104 -2.23 -0.68 -1.92
N CYS A 105 -1.12 -1.09 -1.34
CA CYS A 105 -0.05 -0.20 -0.92
C CYS A 105 0.93 0.08 -2.07
N ILE A 106 1.14 1.35 -2.35
CA ILE A 106 2.09 1.85 -3.35
C ILE A 106 2.93 2.94 -2.71
N THR A 107 4.23 2.90 -2.97
CA THR A 107 5.16 3.99 -2.64
C THR A 107 5.29 4.89 -3.86
N PRO A 108 4.68 6.10 -3.85
CA PRO A 108 4.61 6.97 -5.04
C PRO A 108 5.98 7.47 -5.49
N GLU A 109 6.93 7.56 -4.60
CA GLU A 109 8.32 7.91 -4.90
C GLU A 109 8.97 6.92 -5.88
N GLY A 110 8.62 5.62 -5.79
CA GLY A 110 9.15 4.55 -6.62
C GLY A 110 10.66 4.33 -6.45
N THR A 111 11.24 4.93 -5.42
CA THR A 111 12.65 4.83 -5.00
C THR A 111 12.73 4.97 -3.49
N ARG A 112 13.88 4.64 -2.90
CA ARG A 112 14.20 4.88 -1.48
C ARG A 112 15.05 6.13 -1.27
N SER A 113 15.48 6.74 -2.35
CA SER A 113 16.17 8.03 -2.34
C SER A 113 15.15 9.15 -2.37
N ARG A 114 15.48 10.28 -1.77
CA ARG A 114 14.64 11.47 -1.81
C ARG A 114 14.33 11.85 -3.26
N THR A 115 13.06 12.06 -3.57
CA THR A 115 12.59 12.55 -4.87
C THR A 115 11.65 13.72 -4.65
N GLU A 116 11.67 14.67 -5.58
CA GLU A 116 10.79 15.84 -5.55
C GLU A 116 9.46 15.56 -6.24
N GLU A 117 9.41 14.52 -7.08
CA GLU A 117 8.23 14.19 -7.86
C GLU A 117 7.72 12.77 -7.54
N TRP A 118 6.43 12.66 -7.33
CA TRP A 118 5.73 11.39 -7.18
C TRP A 118 5.30 10.82 -8.53
N LYS A 119 5.46 9.50 -8.69
CA LYS A 119 4.91 8.77 -9.85
C LYS A 119 3.40 8.72 -9.75
N LYS A 120 2.73 9.23 -10.77
CA LYS A 120 1.27 9.40 -10.81
C LYS A 120 0.47 8.09 -10.99
N GLY A 121 1.14 6.92 -11.07
CA GLY A 121 0.48 5.62 -11.34
C GLY A 121 -0.60 5.24 -10.33
N PHE A 122 -0.37 5.44 -9.04
CA PHE A 122 -1.33 5.13 -7.97
C PHE A 122 -2.62 5.95 -8.09
N TYR A 123 -2.51 7.21 -8.49
CA TYR A 123 -3.65 8.10 -8.71
C TYR A 123 -4.53 7.61 -9.87
N TYR A 124 -3.91 7.21 -10.99
CA TYR A 124 -4.65 6.70 -12.15
C TYR A 124 -5.30 5.33 -11.87
N ILE A 125 -4.69 4.48 -11.05
CA ILE A 125 -5.33 3.23 -10.60
C ILE A 125 -6.58 3.55 -9.79
N ALA A 126 -6.46 4.46 -8.81
CA ALA A 126 -7.57 4.87 -7.96
C ALA A 126 -8.70 5.52 -8.78
N LEU A 127 -8.36 6.44 -9.70
CA LEU A 127 -9.32 7.11 -10.57
C LEU A 127 -10.09 6.11 -11.44
N LYS A 128 -9.39 5.18 -12.11
CA LYS A 128 -10.00 4.17 -12.97
C LYS A 128 -10.85 3.15 -12.21
N ALA A 129 -10.50 2.86 -10.97
CA ALA A 129 -11.23 1.93 -10.11
C ALA A 129 -12.33 2.60 -9.28
N GLY A 130 -12.39 3.95 -9.25
CA GLY A 130 -13.33 4.71 -8.41
C GLY A 130 -13.02 4.57 -6.92
N LEU A 131 -11.73 4.52 -6.53
CA LEU A 131 -11.27 4.26 -5.17
C LEU A 131 -10.71 5.51 -4.51
N PRO A 132 -10.89 5.69 -3.19
CA PRO A 132 -10.18 6.69 -2.43
C PRO A 132 -8.70 6.31 -2.26
N ILE A 133 -7.86 7.33 -2.06
CA ILE A 133 -6.45 7.21 -1.74
C ILE A 133 -6.26 7.66 -0.30
N LEU A 134 -5.70 6.79 0.52
CA LEU A 134 -5.31 7.08 1.90
C LEU A 134 -3.83 7.45 1.93
N LEU A 135 -3.50 8.63 2.45
CA LEU A 135 -2.12 9.09 2.54
C LEU A 135 -1.50 8.61 3.85
N TYR A 136 -0.63 7.63 3.75
CA TYR A 136 0.09 7.06 4.88
C TYR A 136 1.51 7.59 4.99
N GLY A 137 1.92 7.86 6.23
CA GLY A 137 3.28 8.23 6.57
C GLY A 137 3.87 7.34 7.67
N ILE A 138 5.17 7.06 7.58
CA ILE A 138 5.95 6.40 8.64
C ILE A 138 6.91 7.42 9.23
N ASP A 139 6.63 7.85 10.44
CA ASP A 139 7.47 8.78 11.19
C ASP A 139 8.38 7.99 12.13
N TYR A 140 9.62 7.78 11.74
CA TYR A 140 10.61 7.03 12.51
C TYR A 140 11.03 7.73 13.81
N PRO A 141 11.29 9.05 13.84
CA PRO A 141 11.63 9.76 15.07
C PRO A 141 10.60 9.58 16.17
N THR A 142 9.31 9.69 15.85
CA THR A 142 8.23 9.50 16.82
C THR A 142 7.68 8.09 16.88
N LYS A 143 8.18 7.19 16.03
CA LYS A 143 7.67 5.82 15.83
C LYS A 143 6.16 5.79 15.63
N THR A 144 5.66 6.62 14.73
CA THR A 144 4.22 6.76 14.49
C THR A 144 3.86 6.44 13.04
N ILE A 145 2.89 5.55 12.86
CA ILE A 145 2.22 5.32 11.58
C ILE A 145 1.03 6.25 11.52
N ARG A 146 0.99 7.14 10.52
CA ARG A 146 -0.05 8.17 10.38
C ARG A 146 -0.86 7.99 9.12
N CYS A 147 -2.17 8.24 9.22
CA CYS A 147 -3.06 8.45 8.08
C CYS A 147 -4.20 9.37 8.49
N THR A 148 -4.10 10.64 8.12
CA THR A 148 -5.06 11.68 8.51
C THR A 148 -5.75 12.32 7.32
N GLN A 149 -5.41 11.90 6.10
CA GLN A 149 -5.93 12.47 4.86
C GLN A 149 -6.40 11.40 3.89
N VAL A 150 -7.52 11.71 3.22
CA VAL A 150 -8.09 10.94 2.12
C VAL A 150 -8.21 11.83 0.91
N VAL A 151 -7.76 11.34 -0.24
CA VAL A 151 -7.95 11.98 -1.53
C VAL A 151 -8.90 11.13 -2.38
N VAL A 152 -9.99 11.73 -2.83
CA VAL A 152 -10.88 11.11 -3.82
C VAL A 152 -10.50 11.66 -5.19
N PRO A 153 -9.93 10.83 -6.10
CA PRO A 153 -9.51 11.29 -7.39
C PRO A 153 -10.66 11.86 -8.24
N ASN A 154 -10.49 13.05 -8.78
CA ASN A 154 -11.50 13.73 -9.61
C ASN A 154 -11.02 13.97 -11.04
N GLY A 155 -9.82 13.49 -11.41
CA GLY A 155 -9.20 13.67 -12.71
C GLY A 155 -8.29 14.90 -12.81
N ASN A 156 -8.35 15.84 -11.88
CA ASN A 156 -7.46 17.02 -11.87
C ASN A 156 -6.24 16.76 -10.96
N ILE A 157 -5.32 15.96 -11.49
CA ILE A 157 -4.15 15.48 -10.74
C ILE A 157 -3.25 16.60 -10.24
N ASP A 158 -3.02 17.63 -11.08
CA ASP A 158 -2.07 18.70 -10.73
C ASP A 158 -2.59 19.55 -9.56
N LYS A 159 -3.91 19.69 -9.43
CA LYS A 159 -4.54 20.40 -8.31
C LYS A 159 -4.61 19.56 -7.03
N GLN A 160 -4.64 18.23 -7.15
CA GLN A 160 -4.79 17.32 -6.01
C GLN A 160 -3.45 16.80 -5.47
N MET A 161 -2.35 16.96 -6.22
CA MET A 161 -1.02 16.47 -5.83
C MET A 161 0.01 17.58 -5.54
N ASN A 162 -0.39 18.86 -5.63
CA ASN A 162 0.44 20.01 -5.22
C ASN A 162 0.11 20.39 -3.77
#